data_e7946bc29d87d18cd2ce1700fe2734a1
#
_entry.id   e7946bc29d87d18cd2ce1700fe2734a1
#
_cell.length_a   1.000
_cell.length_b   1.000
_cell.length_c   1.000
_cell.angle_alpha   90.00
_cell.angle_beta   90.00
_cell.angle_gamma   90.00
#
_symmetry.space_group_name_H-M   'P 1'
#
loop_
_entity.id
_entity.type
_entity.pdbx_description
1 polymer ?
#
loop_
_entity_poly.entity_id
_entity_poly.type
_entity_poly.pdbx_seq_one_letter_code
_entity_poly.pdbx_strand_id
1 'polypeptide(L)'
;MDKLPRWSGKKIINIFEKDGWTVDRIEGSHYILVKEGTENILVIPVHGKKPIKIGLLKGLIKDAGLINEEFLILCYNKKRR
;
A
#
# COMPACT_ATOMS: atom_id res chain seq x y z
N MET A 1 16.42 3.81 11.88
CA MET A 1 16.25 3.32 10.94
C MET A 1 14.99 2.89 10.64
N ASP A 2 14.48 3.23 9.68
CA ASP A 2 13.14 3.06 9.36
C ASP A 2 12.91 1.69 8.84
N LYS A 3 12.17 0.88 9.59
CA LYS A 3 11.84 -0.39 9.15
C LYS A 3 10.47 -0.44 8.62
N LEU A 4 10.29 -0.97 7.42
CA LEU A 4 8.97 -1.15 6.84
C LEU A 4 8.24 -2.27 7.57
N PRO A 5 6.95 -2.11 7.81
CA PRO A 5 6.21 -3.13 8.55
C PRO A 5 5.93 -4.36 7.73
N ARG A 6 5.76 -5.49 8.41
CA ARG A 6 5.42 -6.73 7.75
C ARG A 6 3.95 -6.96 7.99
N TRP A 7 3.12 -6.23 7.30
CA TRP A 7 1.68 -6.29 7.46
C TRP A 7 1.02 -7.01 6.30
N SER A 8 -0.19 -7.52 6.56
CA SER A 8 -0.94 -8.24 5.54
C SER A 8 -1.32 -7.32 4.38
N GLY A 9 -1.67 -7.93 3.25
CA GLY A 9 -2.08 -7.16 2.09
C GLY A 9 -3.24 -6.23 2.39
N LYS A 10 -4.24 -6.70 3.16
CA LYS A 10 -5.38 -5.86 3.49
C LYS A 10 -4.95 -4.65 4.28
N LYS A 11 -4.05 -4.82 5.23
CA LYS A 11 -3.61 -3.69 6.03
C LYS A 11 -2.81 -2.72 5.20
N ILE A 12 -1.99 -3.22 4.28
CA ILE A 12 -1.22 -2.36 3.39
C ILE A 12 -2.16 -1.57 2.48
N ILE A 13 -3.23 -2.21 1.98
CA ILE A 13 -4.23 -1.49 1.19
C ILE A 13 -4.81 -0.33 1.99
N ASN A 14 -5.15 -0.57 3.27
CA ASN A 14 -5.71 0.49 4.09
C ASN A 14 -4.74 1.66 4.21
N ILE A 15 -3.44 1.38 4.28
CA ILE A 15 -2.45 2.45 4.36
C ILE A 15 -2.42 3.27 3.08
N PHE A 16 -2.41 2.59 1.91
CA PHE A 16 -2.40 3.32 0.65
C PHE A 16 -3.71 4.11 0.44
N GLU A 17 -4.81 3.62 0.99
CA GLU A 17 -6.05 4.36 0.89
C GLU A 17 -5.94 5.73 1.58
N LYS A 18 -5.12 5.82 2.62
CA LYS A 18 -4.91 7.12 3.27
C LYS A 18 -4.21 8.11 2.33
N ASP A 19 -3.51 7.60 1.33
CA ASP A 19 -2.81 8.43 0.36
C ASP A 19 -3.66 8.70 -0.89
N GLY A 20 -4.91 8.30 -0.86
CA GLY A 20 -5.82 8.58 -1.96
C GLY A 20 -6.02 7.45 -2.95
N TRP A 21 -5.40 6.29 -2.70
CA TRP A 21 -5.61 5.15 -3.59
C TRP A 21 -6.94 4.48 -3.28
N THR A 22 -7.59 3.94 -4.29
CA THR A 22 -8.84 3.23 -4.10
C THR A 22 -8.77 1.92 -4.85
N VAL A 23 -9.49 0.94 -4.37
CA VAL A 23 -9.53 -0.37 -5.04
C VAL A 23 -10.41 -0.24 -6.27
N ASP A 24 -9.82 -0.44 -7.43
CA ASP A 24 -10.55 -0.39 -8.67
C ASP A 24 -11.25 -1.71 -8.94
N ARG A 25 -10.55 -2.80 -8.74
CA ARG A 25 -11.13 -4.11 -8.93
C ARG A 25 -10.27 -5.16 -8.24
N ILE A 26 -10.83 -6.35 -8.11
CA ILE A 26 -10.14 -7.46 -7.49
C ILE A 26 -10.14 -8.60 -8.49
N GLU A 27 -8.96 -9.12 -8.80
CA GLU A 27 -8.81 -10.22 -9.70
C GLU A 27 -8.17 -11.36 -8.93
N GLY A 28 -8.97 -12.36 -8.56
CA GLY A 28 -8.50 -13.44 -7.71
C GLY A 28 -8.06 -12.88 -6.37
N SER A 29 -6.81 -13.07 -6.01
CA SER A 29 -6.30 -12.53 -4.78
C SER A 29 -5.56 -11.22 -4.98
N HIS A 30 -5.60 -10.65 -6.18
CA HIS A 30 -4.89 -9.40 -6.45
C HIS A 30 -5.86 -8.23 -6.43
N TYR A 31 -5.59 -7.28 -5.54
CA TYR A 31 -6.39 -6.06 -5.46
C TYR A 31 -5.66 -4.99 -6.27
N ILE A 32 -6.37 -4.40 -7.22
CA ILE A 32 -5.76 -3.41 -8.10
C ILE A 32 -6.25 -2.04 -7.67
N LEU A 33 -5.31 -1.19 -7.28
CA LEU A 33 -5.61 0.13 -6.77
C LEU A 33 -5.25 1.20 -7.79
N VAL A 34 -6.06 2.23 -7.84
CA VAL A 34 -5.83 3.38 -8.72
C VAL A 34 -5.93 4.66 -7.92
N LYS A 35 -5.35 5.73 -8.44
CA LYS A 35 -5.38 7.01 -7.79
C LYS A 35 -5.52 8.10 -8.85
N GLU A 36 -6.35 9.09 -8.56
CA GLU A 36 -6.54 10.18 -9.47
C GLU A 36 -5.26 10.93 -9.65
N GLY A 37 -4.94 11.34 -10.82
CA GLY A 37 -3.74 12.13 -11.09
C GLY A 37 -2.52 11.34 -11.48
N THR A 38 -2.60 10.02 -11.49
CA THR A 38 -1.48 9.21 -11.93
C THR A 38 -1.98 8.02 -12.73
N GLU A 39 -1.19 7.57 -13.67
CA GLU A 39 -1.54 6.40 -14.46
C GLU A 39 -0.98 5.14 -13.83
N ASN A 40 -0.19 5.25 -12.80
CA ASN A 40 0.35 4.07 -12.14
C ASN A 40 -0.76 3.33 -11.42
N ILE A 41 -0.62 2.03 -11.32
CA ILE A 41 -1.54 1.23 -10.53
C ILE A 41 -0.73 0.45 -9.51
N LEU A 42 -1.39 0.05 -8.45
CA LEU A 42 -0.76 -0.82 -7.45
C LEU A 42 -1.48 -2.15 -7.49
N VAL A 43 -0.74 -3.24 -7.55
CA VAL A 43 -1.33 -4.57 -7.52
C VAL A 43 -0.85 -5.22 -6.23
N ILE A 44 -1.77 -5.42 -5.31
CA ILE A 44 -1.43 -5.89 -3.97
C ILE A 44 -2.05 -7.27 -3.74
N PRO A 45 -1.22 -8.30 -3.52
CA PRO A 45 -1.75 -9.63 -3.27
C PRO A 45 -2.29 -9.72 -1.86
N VAL A 46 -3.44 -10.37 -1.71
CA VAL A 46 -4.05 -10.56 -0.42
C VAL A 46 -4.27 -12.03 -0.20
N HIS A 47 -3.48 -12.62 0.69
CA HIS A 47 -3.57 -14.03 0.98
C HIS A 47 -3.82 -14.19 2.47
N GLY A 48 -5.04 -13.95 2.88
CA GLY A 48 -5.40 -14.04 4.28
C GLY A 48 -4.58 -13.08 5.11
N LYS A 49 -3.94 -13.57 6.13
CA LYS A 49 -3.14 -12.72 7.01
C LYS A 49 -1.67 -12.72 6.67
N LYS A 50 -1.30 -13.31 5.53
CA LYS A 50 0.08 -13.36 5.14
C LYS A 50 0.64 -11.97 4.89
N PRO A 51 1.80 -11.66 5.45
CA PRO A 51 2.39 -10.33 5.23
C PRO A 51 2.91 -10.17 3.81
N ILE A 52 2.90 -8.94 3.34
CA ILE A 52 3.50 -8.59 2.06
C ILE A 52 5.01 -8.66 2.22
N LYS A 53 5.68 -9.26 1.25
CA LYS A 53 7.14 -9.33 1.29
C LYS A 53 7.73 -7.95 1.12
N ILE A 54 8.84 -7.72 1.81
CA ILE A 54 9.45 -6.38 1.84
C ILE A 54 9.84 -5.89 0.45
N GLY A 55 10.37 -6.77 -0.40
CA GLY A 55 10.73 -6.36 -1.75
C GLY A 55 9.54 -5.88 -2.54
N LEU A 56 8.41 -6.58 -2.41
CA LEU A 56 7.19 -6.16 -3.08
C LEU A 56 6.70 -4.84 -2.50
N LEU A 57 6.73 -4.69 -1.18
CA LEU A 57 6.27 -3.47 -0.55
C LEU A 57 7.09 -2.27 -1.02
N LYS A 58 8.40 -2.43 -1.12
CA LYS A 58 9.25 -1.34 -1.61
C LYS A 58 8.87 -0.93 -3.03
N GLY A 59 8.56 -1.91 -3.87
CA GLY A 59 8.12 -1.62 -5.23
C GLY A 59 6.79 -0.87 -5.25
N LEU A 60 5.86 -1.26 -4.36
CA LEU A 60 4.57 -0.58 -4.28
C LEU A 60 4.75 0.87 -3.83
N ILE A 61 5.60 1.10 -2.84
CA ILE A 61 5.86 2.44 -2.35
C ILE A 61 6.41 3.31 -3.49
N LYS A 62 7.34 2.76 -4.25
CA LYS A 62 7.93 3.49 -5.35
C LYS A 62 6.88 3.78 -6.43
N ASP A 63 6.06 2.78 -6.78
CA ASP A 63 5.02 2.96 -7.78
C ASP A 63 3.98 3.98 -7.33
N ALA A 64 3.79 4.12 -6.03
CA ALA A 64 2.86 5.09 -5.49
C ALA A 64 3.44 6.51 -5.47
N GLY A 65 4.71 6.65 -5.86
CA GLY A 65 5.35 7.95 -5.88
C GLY A 65 5.80 8.42 -4.50
N LEU A 66 5.97 7.49 -3.58
CA LEU A 66 6.34 7.84 -2.21
C LEU A 66 7.76 7.40 -1.90
N ILE A 67 8.35 8.01 -0.90
CA ILE A 67 9.57 7.48 -0.32
C ILE A 67 9.19 6.74 0.95
N ASN A 68 10.13 5.95 1.49
CA ASN A 68 9.84 5.12 2.65
C ASN A 68 9.35 5.93 3.84
N GLU A 69 9.95 7.08 4.08
CA GLU A 69 9.53 7.91 5.21
C GLU A 69 8.10 8.37 5.08
N GLU A 70 7.69 8.72 3.86
CA GLU A 70 6.31 9.15 3.64
C GLU A 70 5.34 8.02 3.90
N PHE A 71 5.71 6.82 3.47
CA PHE A 71 4.87 5.65 3.70
C PHE A 71 4.76 5.36 5.21
N LEU A 72 5.87 5.48 5.93
CA LEU A 72 5.86 5.22 7.37
C LEU A 72 5.01 6.24 8.11
N ILE A 73 4.99 7.48 7.65
CA ILE A 73 4.11 8.48 8.23
C ILE A 73 2.65 8.04 8.07
N LEU A 74 2.28 7.53 6.91
CA LEU A 74 0.93 7.04 6.70
C LEU A 74 0.61 5.87 7.62
N CYS A 75 1.59 5.01 7.86
CA CYS A 75 1.39 3.84 8.70
C CYS A 75 1.09 4.20 10.14
N TYR A 76 1.78 5.19 10.66
CA TYR A 76 1.74 5.46 12.09
C TYR A 76 1.06 6.75 12.49
N ASN A 77 0.58 7.52 11.51
CA ASN A 77 -0.10 8.75 11.81
C ASN A 77 -1.57 8.45 11.96
N LYS A 78 -2.03 8.26 13.21
CA LYS A 78 -3.34 7.91 13.43
C LYS A 78 -4.34 8.91 13.23
N LYS A 79 -4.22 9.98 13.45
CA LYS A 79 -5.22 10.86 13.43
C LYS A 79 -5.23 11.74 12.55
N ARG A 80 -5.89 12.08 12.16
CA ARG A 80 -5.88 12.99 11.36
C ARG A 80 -6.85 13.76 11.45
N ARG A 81 -7.34 14.17 11.73
CA ARG A 81 -8.34 14.81 11.86
C ARG A 81 -8.71 15.14 11.45
#